data_c139668457e4b772c7ecdbc3df878aa1
#
_entry.id   c139668457e4b772c7ecdbc3df878aa1
#
_cell.length_a   1.000
_cell.length_b   1.000
_cell.length_c   1.000
_cell.angle_alpha   90.00
_cell.angle_beta   90.00
_cell.angle_gamma   90.00
#
_symmetry.space_group_name_H-M   'P 1'
#
loop_
_entity.id
_entity.type
_entity.pdbx_description
1 polymer ?
#
loop_
_entity_poly.entity_id
_entity_poly.type
_entity_poly.pdbx_seq_one_letter_code
_entity_poly.pdbx_strand_id
1 'polypeptide(L)'
;MKVAVLTGKQIGRLHDASLWILEKVGVQVPHPDVQRRFREAGASVDEASGLVRIPESLVESSLAQAGKSFTIYGRDTKKRAIFGKRKRNYNSISGEALWIDDETGERRYATAKDAGTAARLADALPNLTIAGAMSDPHELSPEYGAAAAMAEMLRNTTKPLGLWFHNRTVSRYMVDMMIAVRGSEEKARKYPLAYPFLEPISPLRFPFDGVDALYATARLNLPIPIGPMAQTGMSAPGTLIGTLAQENAEILAGVCITQLINPGVPVCYGGIPHAFDMRTTQMIFAGPEQALMAVAMTQMGKHYKLPVYINVGLTDSKTPDAQAGLEAGVTLACGAMAGADIFGHMGICGMDQATSLDMLVMQHEVIGYVERLMAGIEFSDEAIGLEVIEQVGPGGTFMDQEHTALHFRKELWFPRLLDRQFYDAWMSGGAKTMAQRCREEKERLLRESASGGPEPLPEAVDREIERLLAAARAELEGQGKSWRR
;
A
#
# COMPACT_ATOMS: atom_id res chain seq x y z
N MET A 1 0.19 2.78 22.23
CA MET A 1 -0.87 1.75 22.23
C MET A 1 -0.40 0.55 21.42
N LYS A 2 -0.81 -0.67 21.80
CA LYS A 2 -0.45 -1.90 21.09
C LYS A 2 -1.64 -2.86 21.09
N VAL A 3 -1.81 -3.61 20.01
CA VAL A 3 -2.80 -4.69 19.88
C VAL A 3 -2.12 -5.97 19.38
N ALA A 4 -2.60 -7.11 19.86
CA ALA A 4 -2.16 -8.43 19.44
C ALA A 4 -3.36 -9.39 19.53
N VAL A 5 -3.46 -10.33 18.59
CA VAL A 5 -4.51 -11.35 18.53
C VAL A 5 -3.95 -12.77 18.65
N LEU A 6 -2.64 -12.94 18.47
CA LEU A 6 -1.95 -14.23 18.62
C LEU A 6 -0.95 -14.16 19.75
N THR A 7 -0.87 -15.25 20.52
CA THR A 7 0.21 -15.50 21.49
C THR A 7 1.47 -16.00 20.77
N GLY A 8 2.64 -15.90 21.42
CA GLY A 8 3.89 -16.42 20.84
C GLY A 8 3.83 -17.91 20.48
N LYS A 9 3.12 -18.75 21.29
CA LYS A 9 2.90 -20.17 20.98
C LYS A 9 2.05 -20.37 19.72
N GLN A 10 1.03 -19.53 19.51
CA GLN A 10 0.18 -19.59 18.32
C GLN A 10 0.94 -19.13 17.07
N ILE A 11 1.80 -18.11 17.18
CA ILE A 11 2.69 -17.65 16.10
C ILE A 11 3.62 -18.80 15.67
N GLY A 12 4.28 -19.50 16.60
CA GLY A 12 5.11 -20.66 16.29
C GLY A 12 4.33 -21.77 15.58
N ARG A 13 3.15 -22.13 16.09
CA ARG A 13 2.31 -23.14 15.42
C ARG A 13 1.85 -22.73 14.01
N LEU A 14 1.59 -21.45 13.80
CA LEU A 14 1.20 -20.94 12.49
C LEU A 14 2.39 -21.02 11.52
N HIS A 15 3.58 -20.69 11.98
CA HIS A 15 4.83 -20.88 11.22
C HIS A 15 5.05 -22.34 10.83
N ASP A 16 4.98 -23.27 11.81
CA ASP A 16 5.14 -24.71 11.58
C ASP A 16 4.12 -25.24 10.54
N ALA A 17 2.87 -24.79 10.63
CA ALA A 17 1.83 -25.15 9.66
C ALA A 17 2.17 -24.64 8.26
N SER A 18 2.72 -23.45 8.12
CA SER A 18 3.15 -22.91 6.82
C SER A 18 4.35 -23.66 6.24
N LEU A 19 5.30 -24.05 7.06
CA LEU A 19 6.43 -24.91 6.65
C LEU A 19 5.92 -26.28 6.15
N TRP A 20 4.97 -26.87 6.89
CA TRP A 20 4.33 -28.12 6.49
C TRP A 20 3.63 -28.00 5.12
N ILE A 21 2.90 -26.88 4.88
CA ILE A 21 2.26 -26.61 3.60
C ILE A 21 3.31 -26.55 2.49
N LEU A 22 4.42 -25.84 2.69
CA LEU A 22 5.47 -25.70 1.70
C LEU A 22 6.19 -27.04 1.40
N GLU A 23 6.42 -27.85 2.42
CA GLU A 23 7.13 -29.12 2.25
C GLU A 23 6.23 -30.24 1.68
N LYS A 24 4.97 -30.35 2.14
CA LYS A 24 4.09 -31.46 1.79
C LYS A 24 3.19 -31.16 0.58
N VAL A 25 2.64 -29.94 0.53
CA VAL A 25 1.78 -29.50 -0.59
C VAL A 25 2.63 -28.84 -1.67
N GLY A 26 3.41 -27.84 -1.32
CA GLY A 26 4.23 -27.04 -2.22
C GLY A 26 3.48 -25.87 -2.84
N VAL A 27 4.13 -25.18 -3.75
CA VAL A 27 3.60 -24.06 -4.53
C VAL A 27 3.83 -24.26 -6.02
N GLN A 28 2.92 -23.75 -6.85
CA GLN A 28 3.08 -23.79 -8.28
C GLN A 28 3.85 -22.55 -8.77
N VAL A 29 5.00 -22.78 -9.42
CA VAL A 29 5.89 -21.74 -9.95
C VAL A 29 6.14 -22.02 -11.43
N PRO A 30 5.41 -21.41 -12.37
CA PRO A 30 5.49 -21.72 -13.81
C PRO A 30 6.69 -21.07 -14.52
N HIS A 31 7.77 -20.73 -13.79
CA HIS A 31 8.94 -20.04 -14.32
C HIS A 31 10.17 -20.99 -14.37
N PRO A 32 10.64 -21.44 -15.56
CA PRO A 32 11.65 -22.50 -15.69
C PRO A 32 12.99 -22.18 -15.00
N ASP A 33 13.49 -20.94 -15.11
CA ASP A 33 14.74 -20.55 -14.45
C ASP A 33 14.61 -20.58 -12.92
N VAL A 34 13.46 -20.15 -12.38
CA VAL A 34 13.21 -20.21 -10.93
C VAL A 34 13.06 -21.65 -10.45
N GLN A 35 12.39 -22.52 -11.22
CA GLN A 35 12.33 -23.97 -10.93
C GLN A 35 13.72 -24.58 -10.86
N ARG A 36 14.60 -24.26 -11.83
CA ARG A 36 16.00 -24.71 -11.83
C ARG A 36 16.73 -24.24 -10.56
N ARG A 37 16.59 -22.96 -10.19
CA ARG A 37 17.21 -22.39 -8.96
C ARG A 37 16.69 -23.07 -7.70
N PHE A 38 15.40 -23.36 -7.61
CA PHE A 38 14.83 -24.11 -6.50
C PHE A 38 15.45 -25.51 -6.37
N ARG A 39 15.62 -26.22 -7.49
CA ARG A 39 16.25 -27.55 -7.50
C ARG A 39 17.71 -27.46 -7.04
N GLU A 40 18.46 -26.51 -7.56
CA GLU A 40 19.85 -26.27 -7.18
C GLU A 40 19.98 -25.92 -5.67
N ALA A 41 18.95 -25.29 -5.10
CA ALA A 41 18.86 -24.97 -3.68
C ALA A 41 18.29 -26.11 -2.80
N GLY A 42 18.02 -27.30 -3.37
CA GLY A 42 17.59 -28.49 -2.63
C GLY A 42 16.07 -28.67 -2.51
N ALA A 43 15.27 -27.88 -3.20
CA ALA A 43 13.82 -28.11 -3.27
C ALA A 43 13.47 -29.25 -4.25
N SER A 44 12.35 -29.92 -3.99
CA SER A 44 11.78 -30.91 -4.93
C SER A 44 10.95 -30.18 -5.99
N VAL A 45 11.25 -30.39 -7.25
CA VAL A 45 10.60 -29.70 -8.39
C VAL A 45 10.06 -30.74 -9.38
N ASP A 46 8.77 -30.68 -9.63
CA ASP A 46 8.13 -31.33 -10.77
C ASP A 46 7.98 -30.31 -11.91
N GLU A 47 8.83 -30.41 -12.91
CA GLU A 47 8.86 -29.47 -14.04
C GLU A 47 7.58 -29.52 -14.89
N ALA A 48 6.94 -30.68 -14.98
CA ALA A 48 5.77 -30.86 -15.82
C ALA A 48 4.55 -30.10 -15.30
N SER A 49 4.37 -30.09 -13.97
CA SER A 49 3.30 -29.35 -13.29
C SER A 49 3.71 -27.97 -12.78
N GLY A 50 5.01 -27.68 -12.73
CA GLY A 50 5.55 -26.47 -12.10
C GLY A 50 5.48 -26.49 -10.57
N LEU A 51 5.21 -27.66 -9.96
CA LEU A 51 5.09 -27.81 -8.52
C LEU A 51 6.47 -27.85 -7.85
N VAL A 52 6.64 -26.96 -6.87
CA VAL A 52 7.86 -26.83 -6.05
C VAL A 52 7.52 -27.09 -4.59
N ARG A 53 8.17 -28.11 -3.99
CA ARG A 53 8.11 -28.33 -2.54
C ARG A 53 9.37 -27.80 -1.91
N ILE A 54 9.19 -26.87 -0.97
CA ILE A 54 10.27 -26.08 -0.39
C ILE A 54 10.59 -26.62 1.00
N PRO A 55 11.83 -27.11 1.24
CA PRO A 55 12.22 -27.58 2.58
C PRO A 55 12.39 -26.43 3.55
N GLU A 56 12.15 -26.66 4.84
CA GLU A 56 12.31 -25.70 5.94
C GLU A 56 13.65 -24.97 5.88
N SER A 57 14.76 -25.72 5.68
CA SER A 57 16.11 -25.14 5.62
C SER A 57 16.29 -24.07 4.55
N LEU A 58 15.59 -24.18 3.40
CA LEU A 58 15.62 -23.17 2.35
C LEU A 58 14.80 -21.94 2.74
N VAL A 59 13.66 -22.13 3.41
CA VAL A 59 12.85 -21.02 3.93
C VAL A 59 13.66 -20.23 4.97
N GLU A 60 14.26 -20.91 5.93
CA GLU A 60 15.06 -20.27 6.98
C GLU A 60 16.28 -19.52 6.44
N SER A 61 17.02 -20.13 5.51
CA SER A 61 18.16 -19.49 4.86
C SER A 61 17.75 -18.26 4.06
N SER A 62 16.62 -18.32 3.34
CA SER A 62 16.07 -17.21 2.59
C SER A 62 15.62 -16.07 3.51
N LEU A 63 14.96 -16.39 4.62
CA LEU A 63 14.57 -15.40 5.65
C LEU A 63 15.79 -14.76 6.30
N ALA A 64 16.86 -15.52 6.55
CA ALA A 64 18.11 -15.00 7.12
C ALA A 64 18.81 -14.03 6.15
N GLN A 65 18.81 -14.35 4.87
CA GLN A 65 19.47 -13.59 3.81
C GLN A 65 18.73 -12.30 3.44
N ALA A 66 17.40 -12.31 3.48
CA ALA A 66 16.56 -11.20 3.05
C ALA A 66 16.87 -9.90 3.80
N GLY A 67 16.95 -8.78 3.08
CA GLY A 67 17.10 -7.45 3.67
C GLY A 67 15.87 -7.08 4.52
N LYS A 68 16.12 -6.59 5.74
CA LYS A 68 15.09 -6.33 6.78
C LYS A 68 14.61 -4.89 6.85
N SER A 69 15.15 -4.01 6.05
CA SER A 69 14.72 -2.61 5.99
C SER A 69 15.12 -1.97 4.67
N PHE A 70 14.34 -0.99 4.24
CA PHE A 70 14.62 -0.22 3.03
C PHE A 70 13.94 1.15 3.09
N THR A 71 14.26 2.00 2.13
CA THR A 71 13.60 3.31 1.94
C THR A 71 13.36 3.51 0.46
N ILE A 72 12.16 3.96 0.10
CA ILE A 72 11.87 4.48 -1.24
C ILE A 72 11.72 5.99 -1.16
N TYR A 73 12.12 6.67 -2.24
CA TYR A 73 12.28 8.12 -2.26
C TYR A 73 11.48 8.72 -3.41
N GLY A 74 10.84 9.84 -3.16
CA GLY A 74 10.26 10.64 -4.22
C GLY A 74 11.30 11.29 -5.13
N ARG A 75 10.87 12.01 -6.18
CA ARG A 75 11.75 12.88 -6.97
C ARG A 75 12.45 13.89 -6.04
N ASP A 76 11.72 14.47 -5.10
CA ASP A 76 12.30 15.10 -3.93
C ASP A 76 12.70 14.01 -2.92
N THR A 77 14.00 13.82 -2.73
CA THR A 77 14.53 12.79 -1.83
C THR A 77 14.24 13.04 -0.34
N LYS A 78 13.73 14.22 0.03
CA LYS A 78 13.24 14.49 1.38
C LYS A 78 11.89 13.81 1.61
N LYS A 79 11.06 13.68 0.57
CA LYS A 79 9.83 12.90 0.58
C LYS A 79 10.18 11.42 0.41
N ARG A 80 9.96 10.62 1.43
CA ARG A 80 10.40 9.23 1.47
C ARG A 80 9.51 8.36 2.35
N ALA A 81 9.40 7.09 2.03
CA ALA A 81 8.78 6.06 2.83
C ALA A 81 9.85 5.11 3.40
N ILE A 82 9.85 4.92 4.72
CA ILE A 82 10.89 4.18 5.45
C ILE A 82 10.28 2.93 6.04
N PHE A 83 10.83 1.77 5.70
CA PHE A 83 10.34 0.45 6.10
C PHE A 83 11.30 -0.25 7.06
N GLY A 84 10.75 -0.98 8.04
CA GLY A 84 11.53 -1.73 9.03
C GLY A 84 12.16 -0.87 10.14
N LYS A 85 11.79 0.41 10.25
CA LYS A 85 12.32 1.37 11.24
C LYS A 85 11.22 1.98 12.14
N ARG A 86 10.11 1.29 12.32
CA ARG A 86 8.95 1.75 13.13
C ARG A 86 8.36 3.08 12.66
N LYS A 87 8.37 3.31 11.34
CA LYS A 87 7.67 4.42 10.71
C LYS A 87 6.41 3.88 10.06
N ARG A 88 5.32 4.62 10.14
CA ARG A 88 4.08 4.34 9.43
C ARG A 88 4.12 5.07 8.09
N ASN A 89 3.79 4.34 7.03
CA ASN A 89 3.67 4.87 5.69
C ASN A 89 2.25 4.63 5.20
N TYR A 90 1.74 5.52 4.39
CA TYR A 90 0.38 5.47 3.83
C TYR A 90 0.46 5.65 2.33
N ASN A 91 -0.19 4.77 1.57
CA ASN A 91 -0.23 4.87 0.12
C ASN A 91 -1.66 4.92 -0.41
N SER A 92 -1.88 5.70 -1.46
CA SER A 92 -3.04 5.48 -2.31
C SER A 92 -2.85 4.21 -3.14
N ILE A 93 -3.95 3.60 -3.59
CA ILE A 93 -3.92 2.34 -4.36
C ILE A 93 -3.00 2.46 -5.59
N SER A 94 -2.31 1.37 -5.92
CA SER A 94 -1.36 1.33 -7.03
C SER A 94 -2.02 1.35 -8.41
N GLY A 95 -3.22 0.76 -8.54
CA GLY A 95 -3.99 0.78 -9.78
C GLY A 95 -5.24 -0.09 -9.68
N GLU A 96 -6.34 0.38 -10.28
CA GLU A 96 -7.61 -0.32 -10.40
C GLU A 96 -8.19 -0.17 -11.80
N ALA A 97 -9.08 -1.08 -12.16
CA ALA A 97 -9.71 -1.07 -13.48
C ALA A 97 -10.71 0.08 -13.64
N LEU A 98 -11.47 0.38 -12.57
CA LEU A 98 -12.57 1.31 -12.62
C LEU A 98 -12.28 2.56 -11.79
N TRP A 99 -12.80 3.66 -12.30
CA TRP A 99 -12.76 4.98 -11.71
C TRP A 99 -14.17 5.49 -11.44
N ILE A 100 -14.43 5.97 -10.24
CA ILE A 100 -15.67 6.67 -9.95
C ILE A 100 -15.47 8.14 -10.30
N ASP A 101 -16.29 8.62 -11.23
CA ASP A 101 -16.44 10.04 -11.45
C ASP A 101 -17.24 10.62 -10.29
N ASP A 102 -16.56 11.38 -9.43
CA ASP A 102 -17.15 11.87 -8.19
C ASP A 102 -18.24 12.94 -8.42
N GLU A 103 -18.30 13.57 -9.61
CA GLU A 103 -19.35 14.55 -9.95
C GLU A 103 -20.65 13.86 -10.35
N THR A 104 -20.54 12.85 -11.21
CA THR A 104 -21.71 12.14 -11.76
C THR A 104 -22.06 10.89 -10.96
N GLY A 105 -21.13 10.32 -10.20
CA GLY A 105 -21.26 9.01 -9.55
C GLY A 105 -21.12 7.82 -10.51
N GLU A 106 -20.82 8.06 -11.77
CA GLU A 106 -20.65 7.01 -12.77
C GLU A 106 -19.32 6.27 -12.62
N ARG A 107 -19.37 4.96 -12.82
CA ARG A 107 -18.15 4.16 -12.98
C ARG A 107 -17.74 4.12 -14.44
N ARG A 108 -16.49 4.45 -14.70
CA ARG A 108 -15.87 4.33 -16.03
C ARG A 108 -14.50 3.66 -15.94
N TYR A 109 -14.00 3.24 -17.06
CA TYR A 109 -12.59 2.86 -17.14
C TYR A 109 -11.70 4.08 -16.97
N ALA A 110 -10.56 3.87 -16.30
CA ALA A 110 -9.59 4.90 -16.03
C ALA A 110 -8.63 5.13 -17.22
N THR A 111 -8.00 6.29 -17.23
CA THR A 111 -7.04 6.73 -18.23
C THR A 111 -5.70 7.08 -17.60
N ALA A 112 -4.64 7.18 -18.39
CA ALA A 112 -3.32 7.64 -17.93
C ALA A 112 -3.39 9.05 -17.30
N LYS A 113 -4.27 9.91 -17.82
CA LYS A 113 -4.51 11.25 -17.25
C LYS A 113 -5.11 11.18 -15.83
N ASP A 114 -5.95 10.17 -15.55
CA ASP A 114 -6.49 9.96 -14.20
C ASP A 114 -5.39 9.60 -13.23
N ALA A 115 -4.42 8.76 -13.61
CA ALA A 115 -3.24 8.46 -12.80
C ALA A 115 -2.41 9.72 -12.50
N GLY A 116 -2.24 10.61 -13.46
CA GLY A 116 -1.61 11.92 -13.25
C GLY A 116 -2.39 12.80 -12.27
N THR A 117 -3.72 12.82 -12.38
CA THR A 117 -4.59 13.58 -11.45
C THR A 117 -4.53 13.02 -10.04
N ALA A 118 -4.58 11.69 -9.89
CA ALA A 118 -4.42 11.00 -8.61
C ALA A 118 -3.07 11.31 -7.96
N ALA A 119 -1.98 11.23 -8.72
CA ALA A 119 -0.63 11.54 -8.25
C ALA A 119 -0.50 12.99 -7.77
N ARG A 120 -1.13 13.94 -8.48
CA ARG A 120 -1.18 15.35 -8.11
C ARG A 120 -1.95 15.58 -6.82
N LEU A 121 -3.12 14.96 -6.67
CA LEU A 121 -3.89 15.03 -5.43
C LEU A 121 -3.11 14.39 -4.27
N ALA A 122 -2.50 13.23 -4.48
CA ALA A 122 -1.70 12.56 -3.47
C ALA A 122 -0.49 13.41 -3.05
N ASP A 123 0.14 14.18 -3.96
CA ASP A 123 1.23 15.10 -3.61
C ASP A 123 0.76 16.20 -2.65
N ALA A 124 -0.47 16.70 -2.83
CA ALA A 124 -1.08 17.73 -2.00
C ALA A 124 -1.59 17.21 -0.62
N LEU A 125 -1.71 15.90 -0.42
CA LEU A 125 -2.19 15.27 0.81
C LEU A 125 -1.01 14.89 1.72
N PRO A 126 -0.68 15.66 2.79
CA PRO A 126 0.59 15.53 3.52
C PRO A 126 0.80 14.18 4.21
N ASN A 127 -0.25 13.52 4.67
CA ASN A 127 -0.15 12.23 5.36
C ASN A 127 0.07 11.04 4.41
N LEU A 128 -0.16 11.19 3.11
CA LEU A 128 0.22 10.16 2.14
C LEU A 128 1.73 10.21 1.90
N THR A 129 2.41 9.11 2.15
CA THR A 129 3.87 8.99 1.94
C THR A 129 4.22 8.50 0.55
N ILE A 130 3.34 7.72 -0.07
CA ILE A 130 3.50 7.16 -1.41
C ILE A 130 2.27 7.55 -2.23
N ALA A 131 2.50 8.10 -3.41
CA ALA A 131 1.44 8.38 -4.38
C ALA A 131 1.20 7.14 -5.25
N GLY A 132 0.00 6.58 -5.22
CA GLY A 132 -0.43 5.51 -6.10
C GLY A 132 -1.00 6.06 -7.41
N ALA A 133 -0.91 5.27 -8.47
CA ALA A 133 -1.53 5.59 -9.76
C ALA A 133 -3.07 5.63 -9.68
N MET A 134 -3.63 4.92 -8.72
CA MET A 134 -5.07 4.72 -8.45
C MET A 134 -5.85 4.13 -9.62
N SER A 135 -5.26 3.99 -10.79
CA SER A 135 -5.90 3.46 -11.99
C SER A 135 -4.91 2.80 -12.94
N ASP A 136 -5.37 1.76 -13.61
CA ASP A 136 -4.70 1.24 -14.80
C ASP A 136 -5.31 1.90 -16.04
N PRO A 137 -4.48 2.44 -16.96
CA PRO A 137 -4.97 3.10 -18.19
C PRO A 137 -5.59 2.09 -19.16
N HIS A 138 -6.93 2.07 -19.26
CA HIS A 138 -7.63 1.11 -20.13
C HIS A 138 -7.75 1.56 -21.60
N GLU A 139 -7.43 2.80 -21.91
CA GLU A 139 -7.31 3.27 -23.30
C GLU A 139 -6.02 2.79 -23.97
N LEU A 140 -5.09 2.23 -23.21
CA LEU A 140 -3.81 1.70 -23.65
C LEU A 140 -3.77 0.17 -23.55
N SER A 141 -2.81 -0.47 -24.21
CA SER A 141 -2.62 -1.91 -24.01
C SER A 141 -2.13 -2.18 -22.58
N PRO A 142 -2.56 -3.29 -21.94
CA PRO A 142 -2.12 -3.64 -20.58
C PRO A 142 -0.59 -3.69 -20.46
N GLU A 143 0.10 -4.13 -21.51
CA GLU A 143 1.56 -4.23 -21.52
C GLU A 143 2.26 -2.87 -21.49
N TYR A 144 1.67 -1.83 -22.10
CA TYR A 144 2.24 -0.48 -22.19
C TYR A 144 1.72 0.46 -21.09
N GLY A 145 0.50 0.22 -20.61
CA GLY A 145 -0.23 1.11 -19.70
C GLY A 145 0.56 1.49 -18.44
N ALA A 146 1.27 0.53 -17.82
CA ALA A 146 2.06 0.78 -16.62
C ALA A 146 3.20 1.80 -16.85
N ALA A 147 3.88 1.76 -18.01
CA ALA A 147 4.91 2.73 -18.35
C ALA A 147 4.31 4.13 -18.56
N ALA A 148 3.15 4.23 -19.22
CA ALA A 148 2.45 5.49 -19.43
C ALA A 148 1.95 6.07 -18.08
N ALA A 149 1.38 5.25 -17.20
CA ALA A 149 0.98 5.67 -15.86
C ALA A 149 2.17 6.20 -15.06
N MET A 150 3.32 5.50 -15.08
CA MET A 150 4.54 5.96 -14.43
C MET A 150 5.01 7.32 -14.93
N ALA A 151 4.99 7.56 -16.23
CA ALA A 151 5.38 8.84 -16.82
C ALA A 151 4.45 9.97 -16.34
N GLU A 152 3.13 9.74 -16.35
CA GLU A 152 2.15 10.71 -15.82
C GLU A 152 2.37 10.99 -14.33
N MET A 153 2.62 9.96 -13.54
CA MET A 153 2.91 10.14 -12.11
C MET A 153 4.21 10.93 -11.90
N LEU A 154 5.27 10.61 -12.62
CA LEU A 154 6.55 11.34 -12.56
C LEU A 154 6.40 12.83 -12.86
N ARG A 155 5.47 13.23 -13.72
CA ARG A 155 5.15 14.63 -14.01
C ARG A 155 4.34 15.32 -12.91
N ASN A 156 3.54 14.56 -12.18
CA ASN A 156 2.49 15.10 -11.32
C ASN A 156 2.74 14.92 -9.81
N THR A 157 3.83 14.26 -9.39
CA THR A 157 4.20 14.16 -7.96
C THR A 157 5.69 14.19 -7.73
N THR A 158 6.10 14.65 -6.56
CA THR A 158 7.48 14.56 -6.07
C THR A 158 7.66 13.48 -5.01
N LYS A 159 6.59 12.76 -4.66
CA LYS A 159 6.58 11.63 -3.71
C LYS A 159 7.09 10.32 -4.33
N PRO A 160 7.42 9.30 -3.51
CA PRO A 160 7.57 7.92 -3.98
C PRO A 160 6.33 7.45 -4.72
N LEU A 161 6.51 6.51 -5.67
CA LEU A 161 5.44 6.03 -6.53
C LEU A 161 4.97 4.63 -6.12
N GLY A 162 3.64 4.41 -6.15
CA GLY A 162 2.99 3.12 -6.07
C GLY A 162 2.30 2.79 -7.39
N LEU A 163 2.75 1.74 -8.08
CA LEU A 163 2.19 1.28 -9.35
C LEU A 163 2.59 -0.16 -9.62
N TRP A 164 1.89 -0.83 -10.56
CA TRP A 164 2.12 -2.21 -10.90
C TRP A 164 3.28 -2.41 -11.89
N PHE A 165 4.02 -3.49 -11.71
CA PHE A 165 5.09 -3.96 -12.61
C PHE A 165 4.62 -5.28 -13.24
N HIS A 166 3.95 -5.21 -14.40
CA HIS A 166 3.20 -6.33 -14.93
C HIS A 166 4.07 -7.45 -15.53
N ASN A 167 5.14 -7.13 -16.26
CA ASN A 167 6.03 -8.11 -16.88
C ASN A 167 7.46 -7.57 -17.02
N ARG A 168 8.40 -8.42 -17.41
CA ARG A 168 9.82 -8.04 -17.54
C ARG A 168 10.05 -6.88 -18.50
N THR A 169 9.38 -6.85 -19.64
CA THR A 169 9.63 -5.86 -20.70
C THR A 169 9.22 -4.48 -20.25
N VAL A 170 7.98 -4.29 -19.79
CA VAL A 170 7.54 -2.97 -19.29
C VAL A 170 8.32 -2.55 -18.05
N SER A 171 8.63 -3.50 -17.16
CA SER A 171 9.43 -3.23 -15.96
C SER A 171 10.84 -2.71 -16.29
N ARG A 172 11.45 -3.19 -17.38
CA ARG A 172 12.73 -2.67 -17.87
C ARG A 172 12.64 -1.19 -18.24
N TYR A 173 11.60 -0.78 -18.96
CA TYR A 173 11.38 0.63 -19.30
C TYR A 173 11.11 1.50 -18.08
N MET A 174 10.35 0.98 -17.10
CA MET A 174 10.10 1.68 -15.83
C MET A 174 11.41 1.86 -15.03
N VAL A 175 12.27 0.84 -15.00
CA VAL A 175 13.62 0.94 -14.42
C VAL A 175 14.46 1.99 -15.13
N ASP A 176 14.44 2.03 -16.47
CA ASP A 176 15.16 3.04 -17.24
C ASP A 176 14.62 4.46 -16.99
N MET A 177 13.30 4.65 -16.82
CA MET A 177 12.72 5.94 -16.39
C MET A 177 13.22 6.36 -14.99
N MET A 178 13.34 5.42 -14.03
CA MET A 178 13.94 5.75 -12.73
C MET A 178 15.39 6.19 -12.86
N ILE A 179 16.16 5.55 -13.74
CA ILE A 179 17.55 5.92 -14.03
C ILE A 179 17.62 7.33 -14.66
N ALA A 180 16.73 7.61 -15.61
CA ALA A 180 16.65 8.94 -16.25
C ALA A 180 16.36 10.03 -15.22
N VAL A 181 15.40 9.82 -14.33
CA VAL A 181 15.06 10.78 -13.25
C VAL A 181 16.22 10.99 -12.29
N ARG A 182 16.99 9.94 -11.98
CA ARG A 182 18.13 10.03 -11.04
C ARG A 182 19.45 10.44 -11.72
N GLY A 183 19.52 10.36 -13.05
CA GLY A 183 20.70 10.72 -13.86
C GLY A 183 21.79 9.62 -13.88
N SER A 184 21.70 8.57 -13.08
CA SER A 184 22.56 7.39 -13.16
C SER A 184 21.94 6.17 -12.48
N GLU A 185 22.38 4.97 -12.90
CA GLU A 185 21.96 3.70 -12.30
C GLU A 185 22.35 3.60 -10.81
N GLU A 186 23.54 4.05 -10.46
CA GLU A 186 24.02 4.08 -9.08
C GLU A 186 23.09 4.92 -8.18
N LYS A 187 22.72 6.11 -8.64
CA LYS A 187 21.79 6.98 -7.91
C LYS A 187 20.38 6.38 -7.85
N ALA A 188 19.91 5.75 -8.92
CA ALA A 188 18.61 5.10 -8.96
C ALA A 188 18.55 3.91 -7.98
N ARG A 189 19.61 3.14 -7.87
CA ARG A 189 19.76 2.07 -6.88
C ARG A 189 19.79 2.61 -5.44
N LYS A 190 20.51 3.71 -5.21
CA LYS A 190 20.61 4.36 -3.88
C LYS A 190 19.32 5.05 -3.45
N TYR A 191 18.57 5.59 -4.38
CA TYR A 191 17.33 6.35 -4.15
C TYR A 191 16.19 5.82 -5.01
N PRO A 192 15.73 4.57 -4.82
CA PRO A 192 14.65 3.98 -5.61
C PRO A 192 13.36 4.80 -5.50
N LEU A 193 12.65 4.97 -6.62
CA LEU A 193 11.41 5.77 -6.71
C LEU A 193 10.16 4.95 -6.41
N ALA A 194 10.22 3.64 -6.67
CA ALA A 194 9.11 2.71 -6.53
C ALA A 194 9.66 1.31 -6.18
N TYR A 195 8.76 0.38 -5.96
CA TYR A 195 9.05 -1.04 -5.79
C TYR A 195 8.07 -1.88 -6.60
N PRO A 196 8.49 -3.04 -7.14
CA PRO A 196 7.56 -4.04 -7.67
C PRO A 196 6.83 -4.71 -6.51
N PHE A 197 5.61 -5.15 -6.75
CA PHE A 197 4.84 -5.95 -5.80
C PHE A 197 4.70 -7.35 -6.37
N LEU A 198 5.16 -8.38 -5.64
CA LEU A 198 4.96 -9.77 -6.03
C LEU A 198 3.67 -10.27 -5.39
N GLU A 199 2.67 -10.52 -6.21
CA GLU A 199 1.36 -10.98 -5.76
C GLU A 199 1.17 -12.46 -6.16
N PRO A 200 1.28 -13.40 -5.21
CA PRO A 200 0.87 -14.79 -5.42
C PRO A 200 -0.62 -14.89 -5.73
N ILE A 201 -0.99 -15.86 -6.55
CA ILE A 201 -2.38 -16.17 -6.86
C ILE A 201 -2.84 -17.32 -5.95
N SER A 202 -3.56 -16.98 -4.90
CA SER A 202 -4.10 -17.98 -3.96
C SER A 202 -5.12 -18.92 -4.64
N PRO A 203 -5.07 -20.24 -4.39
CA PRO A 203 -4.18 -20.93 -3.47
C PRO A 203 -2.83 -21.32 -4.09
N LEU A 204 -1.74 -20.99 -3.43
CA LEU A 204 -0.39 -21.57 -3.59
C LEU A 204 0.19 -21.49 -5.01
N ARG A 205 -0.05 -20.42 -5.78
CA ARG A 205 0.48 -20.22 -7.13
C ARG A 205 1.20 -18.89 -7.28
N PHE A 206 2.16 -18.85 -8.21
CA PHE A 206 2.82 -17.61 -8.60
C PHE A 206 2.56 -17.30 -10.06
N PRO A 207 2.29 -16.04 -10.45
CA PRO A 207 2.16 -15.66 -11.84
C PRO A 207 3.52 -15.68 -12.53
N PHE A 208 3.58 -16.18 -13.78
CA PHE A 208 4.82 -16.15 -14.55
C PHE A 208 5.36 -14.73 -14.71
N ASP A 209 4.52 -13.80 -15.17
CA ASP A 209 4.92 -12.43 -15.46
C ASP A 209 5.35 -11.64 -14.22
N GLY A 210 4.67 -11.83 -13.08
CA GLY A 210 5.05 -11.21 -11.82
C GLY A 210 6.43 -11.67 -11.31
N VAL A 211 6.73 -12.97 -11.45
CA VAL A 211 8.05 -13.52 -11.13
C VAL A 211 9.10 -13.03 -12.14
N ASP A 212 8.76 -12.99 -13.42
CA ASP A 212 9.66 -12.58 -14.50
C ASP A 212 10.03 -11.09 -14.41
N ALA A 213 9.12 -10.22 -13.94
CA ALA A 213 9.37 -8.81 -13.70
C ALA A 213 10.51 -8.57 -12.69
N LEU A 214 10.71 -9.50 -11.72
CA LEU A 214 11.77 -9.38 -10.72
C LEU A 214 13.18 -9.36 -11.31
N TYR A 215 13.39 -9.97 -12.48
CA TYR A 215 14.68 -9.95 -13.17
C TYR A 215 15.03 -8.54 -13.69
N ALA A 216 14.06 -7.78 -14.15
CA ALA A 216 14.29 -6.39 -14.57
C ALA A 216 14.57 -5.49 -13.36
N THR A 217 13.81 -5.64 -12.30
CA THR A 217 13.90 -4.80 -11.10
C THR A 217 15.12 -5.11 -10.23
N ALA A 218 15.68 -6.32 -10.34
CA ALA A 218 16.95 -6.72 -9.70
C ALA A 218 18.12 -5.82 -10.11
N ARG A 219 18.09 -5.22 -11.30
CA ARG A 219 19.10 -4.27 -11.77
C ARG A 219 19.31 -3.10 -10.80
N LEU A 220 18.24 -2.58 -10.22
CA LEU A 220 18.29 -1.52 -9.23
C LEU A 220 18.23 -2.03 -7.77
N ASN A 221 18.21 -3.34 -7.58
CA ASN A 221 18.00 -3.96 -6.26
C ASN A 221 16.75 -3.40 -5.56
N LEU A 222 15.64 -3.26 -6.31
CA LEU A 222 14.40 -2.71 -5.77
C LEU A 222 13.86 -3.63 -4.68
N PRO A 223 13.38 -3.08 -3.55
CA PRO A 223 12.76 -3.88 -2.49
C PRO A 223 11.45 -4.51 -2.99
N ILE A 224 11.12 -5.69 -2.50
CA ILE A 224 9.99 -6.48 -3.00
C ILE A 224 9.02 -6.77 -1.86
N PRO A 225 7.86 -6.08 -1.78
CA PRO A 225 6.72 -6.56 -1.01
C PRO A 225 6.14 -7.82 -1.67
N ILE A 226 5.73 -8.78 -0.83
CA ILE A 226 5.12 -10.04 -1.25
C ILE A 226 3.77 -10.12 -0.54
N GLY A 227 2.67 -10.06 -1.27
CA GLY A 227 1.33 -9.98 -0.68
C GLY A 227 0.31 -10.79 -1.47
N PRO A 228 0.07 -12.05 -1.09
CA PRO A 228 -1.08 -12.80 -1.56
C PRO A 228 -2.37 -12.22 -0.97
N MET A 229 -3.47 -12.36 -1.69
CA MET A 229 -4.80 -11.96 -1.25
C MET A 229 -5.69 -13.19 -1.09
N ALA A 230 -5.35 -14.05 -0.13
CA ALA A 230 -6.11 -15.26 0.15
C ALA A 230 -7.48 -14.92 0.77
N GLN A 231 -8.55 -15.53 0.23
CA GLN A 231 -9.93 -15.26 0.67
C GLN A 231 -10.48 -16.44 1.44
N THR A 232 -10.81 -16.21 2.71
CA THR A 232 -11.35 -17.22 3.63
C THR A 232 -12.60 -17.88 3.06
N GLY A 233 -12.55 -19.18 2.83
CA GLY A 233 -13.69 -19.97 2.32
C GLY A 233 -13.77 -20.01 0.78
N MET A 234 -12.98 -19.22 0.04
CA MET A 234 -12.97 -19.23 -1.42
C MET A 234 -11.62 -19.70 -1.98
N SER A 235 -10.53 -18.97 -1.72
CA SER A 235 -9.18 -19.35 -2.17
C SER A 235 -8.27 -19.79 -1.01
N ALA A 236 -8.84 -19.97 0.17
CA ALA A 236 -8.18 -20.48 1.38
C ALA A 236 -9.19 -21.24 2.24
N PRO A 237 -8.75 -22.00 3.27
CA PRO A 237 -9.67 -22.69 4.20
C PRO A 237 -10.73 -21.78 4.80
N GLY A 238 -11.92 -22.30 5.10
CA GLY A 238 -13.06 -21.57 5.65
C GLY A 238 -12.90 -21.09 7.12
N THR A 239 -11.69 -21.02 7.62
CA THR A 239 -11.36 -20.49 8.94
C THR A 239 -10.27 -19.43 8.83
N LEU A 240 -10.35 -18.35 9.62
CA LEU A 240 -9.37 -17.28 9.59
C LEU A 240 -7.94 -17.82 9.81
N ILE A 241 -7.74 -18.70 10.77
CA ILE A 241 -6.41 -19.26 11.06
C ILE A 241 -5.86 -20.14 9.92
N GLY A 242 -6.73 -20.88 9.23
CA GLY A 242 -6.34 -21.67 8.04
C GLY A 242 -5.94 -20.77 6.88
N THR A 243 -6.67 -19.66 6.67
CA THR A 243 -6.31 -18.63 5.70
C THR A 243 -4.94 -18.04 6.02
N LEU A 244 -4.69 -17.66 7.27
CA LEU A 244 -3.40 -17.12 7.72
C LEU A 244 -2.24 -18.11 7.50
N ALA A 245 -2.45 -19.41 7.71
CA ALA A 245 -1.43 -20.44 7.51
C ALA A 245 -1.03 -20.58 6.03
N GLN A 246 -2.02 -20.59 5.15
CA GLN A 246 -1.79 -20.64 3.70
C GLN A 246 -1.13 -19.35 3.20
N GLU A 247 -1.68 -18.21 3.56
CA GLU A 247 -1.14 -16.90 3.17
C GLU A 247 0.31 -16.74 3.61
N ASN A 248 0.63 -17.11 4.85
CA ASN A 248 2.00 -17.09 5.34
C ASN A 248 2.92 -18.03 4.53
N ALA A 249 2.44 -19.21 4.12
CA ALA A 249 3.19 -20.12 3.27
C ALA A 249 3.48 -19.48 1.89
N GLU A 250 2.50 -18.83 1.27
CA GLU A 250 2.66 -18.12 0.00
C GLU A 250 3.69 -16.98 0.13
N ILE A 251 3.66 -16.20 1.21
CA ILE A 251 4.64 -15.15 1.45
C ILE A 251 6.06 -15.74 1.63
N LEU A 252 6.21 -16.81 2.41
CA LEU A 252 7.50 -17.46 2.62
C LEU A 252 8.06 -18.05 1.32
N ALA A 253 7.22 -18.64 0.47
CA ALA A 253 7.63 -19.09 -0.87
C ALA A 253 8.09 -17.92 -1.74
N GLY A 254 7.37 -16.78 -1.70
CA GLY A 254 7.77 -15.55 -2.37
C GLY A 254 9.11 -15.01 -1.87
N VAL A 255 9.39 -15.08 -0.56
CA VAL A 255 10.72 -14.75 -0.01
C VAL A 255 11.79 -15.66 -0.62
N CYS A 256 11.56 -16.97 -0.70
CA CYS A 256 12.51 -17.89 -1.36
C CYS A 256 12.75 -17.50 -2.83
N ILE A 257 11.69 -17.24 -3.60
CA ILE A 257 11.80 -16.81 -5.00
C ILE A 257 12.67 -15.56 -5.12
N THR A 258 12.40 -14.54 -4.30
CA THR A 258 13.14 -13.27 -4.37
C THR A 258 14.61 -13.45 -4.05
N GLN A 259 14.94 -14.26 -3.04
CA GLN A 259 16.32 -14.51 -2.65
C GLN A 259 17.07 -15.41 -3.64
N LEU A 260 16.39 -16.33 -4.32
CA LEU A 260 16.97 -17.12 -5.38
C LEU A 260 17.27 -16.30 -6.65
N ILE A 261 16.47 -15.27 -6.94
CA ILE A 261 16.69 -14.36 -8.08
C ILE A 261 17.75 -13.31 -7.74
N ASN A 262 17.62 -12.63 -6.61
CA ASN A 262 18.47 -11.52 -6.19
C ASN A 262 18.84 -11.66 -4.69
N PRO A 263 19.91 -12.38 -4.36
CA PRO A 263 20.31 -12.62 -2.98
C PRO A 263 20.53 -11.33 -2.17
N GLY A 264 19.91 -11.24 -0.99
CA GLY A 264 20.01 -10.08 -0.10
C GLY A 264 19.06 -8.93 -0.44
N VAL A 265 18.21 -9.07 -1.48
CA VAL A 265 17.21 -8.05 -1.81
C VAL A 265 16.30 -7.82 -0.60
N PRO A 266 16.00 -6.54 -0.25
CA PRO A 266 15.04 -6.26 0.81
C PRO A 266 13.64 -6.73 0.44
N VAL A 267 12.92 -7.32 1.41
CA VAL A 267 11.53 -7.75 1.22
C VAL A 267 10.61 -7.09 2.24
N CYS A 268 9.32 -6.99 1.91
CA CYS A 268 8.28 -6.59 2.83
C CYS A 268 7.22 -7.71 2.90
N TYR A 269 6.85 -8.08 4.10
CA TYR A 269 5.83 -9.09 4.39
C TYR A 269 4.45 -8.48 4.14
N GLY A 270 3.79 -8.86 3.06
CA GLY A 270 2.50 -8.35 2.66
C GLY A 270 1.36 -9.24 3.13
N GLY A 271 0.91 -9.06 4.37
CA GLY A 271 -0.22 -9.80 4.92
C GLY A 271 -1.54 -9.14 4.55
N ILE A 272 -2.16 -9.55 3.44
CA ILE A 272 -3.38 -8.95 2.91
C ILE A 272 -4.54 -9.94 2.69
N PRO A 273 -4.77 -10.90 3.61
CA PRO A 273 -5.90 -11.85 3.49
C PRO A 273 -7.24 -11.14 3.66
N HIS A 274 -8.27 -11.67 3.01
CA HIS A 274 -9.64 -11.15 3.09
C HIS A 274 -10.63 -12.23 3.51
N ALA A 275 -11.79 -11.83 4.02
CA ALA A 275 -12.92 -12.71 4.20
C ALA A 275 -13.77 -12.78 2.91
N PHE A 276 -14.57 -13.84 2.78
CA PHE A 276 -15.49 -14.03 1.67
C PHE A 276 -16.87 -14.40 2.23
N ASP A 277 -17.89 -13.63 1.87
CA ASP A 277 -19.26 -13.93 2.28
C ASP A 277 -19.88 -14.96 1.34
N MET A 278 -19.94 -16.21 1.80
CA MET A 278 -20.53 -17.31 1.05
C MET A 278 -22.04 -17.15 0.76
N ARG A 279 -22.74 -16.27 1.47
CA ARG A 279 -24.18 -16.00 1.25
C ARG A 279 -24.41 -15.12 0.04
N THR A 280 -23.51 -14.18 -0.18
CA THR A 280 -23.61 -13.19 -1.27
C THR A 280 -22.61 -13.45 -2.39
N THR A 281 -21.65 -14.36 -2.17
CA THR A 281 -20.50 -14.62 -3.05
C THR A 281 -19.66 -13.38 -3.31
N GLN A 282 -19.53 -12.52 -2.30
CA GLN A 282 -18.75 -11.28 -2.36
C GLN A 282 -17.54 -11.35 -1.43
N MET A 283 -16.43 -10.78 -1.87
CA MET A 283 -15.32 -10.50 -0.99
C MET A 283 -15.71 -9.45 0.04
N ILE A 284 -15.23 -9.59 1.27
CA ILE A 284 -15.35 -8.59 2.33
C ILE A 284 -14.00 -7.89 2.43
N PHE A 285 -13.94 -6.63 2.03
CA PHE A 285 -12.68 -5.89 1.91
C PHE A 285 -12.31 -5.15 3.20
N ALA A 286 -13.29 -4.78 4.01
CA ALA A 286 -13.08 -3.96 5.21
C ALA A 286 -13.85 -4.40 6.46
N GLY A 287 -14.21 -5.68 6.56
CA GLY A 287 -14.91 -6.24 7.72
C GLY A 287 -14.03 -6.35 8.99
N PRO A 288 -14.62 -6.68 10.15
CA PRO A 288 -13.88 -6.89 11.40
C PRO A 288 -12.88 -8.05 11.29
N GLU A 289 -13.16 -9.06 10.47
CA GLU A 289 -12.25 -10.17 10.17
C GLU A 289 -10.97 -9.68 9.51
N GLN A 290 -11.06 -8.67 8.65
CA GLN A 290 -9.92 -8.03 8.02
C GLN A 290 -9.00 -7.40 9.06
N ALA A 291 -9.55 -6.67 10.03
CA ALA A 291 -8.77 -6.08 11.12
C ALA A 291 -8.05 -7.16 11.95
N LEU A 292 -8.73 -8.26 12.29
CA LEU A 292 -8.16 -9.38 13.04
C LEU A 292 -7.01 -10.04 12.28
N MET A 293 -7.23 -10.35 11.00
CA MET A 293 -6.22 -10.99 10.16
C MET A 293 -5.03 -10.06 9.91
N ALA A 294 -5.24 -8.77 9.66
CA ALA A 294 -4.18 -7.79 9.50
C ALA A 294 -3.28 -7.66 10.74
N VAL A 295 -3.88 -7.68 11.95
CA VAL A 295 -3.13 -7.70 13.22
C VAL A 295 -2.30 -8.99 13.32
N ALA A 296 -2.90 -10.16 13.03
CA ALA A 296 -2.21 -11.46 13.08
C ALA A 296 -1.04 -11.50 12.08
N MET A 297 -1.25 -11.07 10.83
CA MET A 297 -0.20 -11.03 9.80
C MET A 297 0.90 -10.03 10.16
N THR A 298 0.56 -8.92 10.82
CA THR A 298 1.57 -8.01 11.37
C THR A 298 2.43 -8.70 12.41
N GLN A 299 1.83 -9.51 13.30
CA GLN A 299 2.60 -10.29 14.27
C GLN A 299 3.50 -11.33 13.61
N MET A 300 3.04 -11.99 12.52
CA MET A 300 3.85 -12.94 11.74
C MET A 300 5.03 -12.25 11.06
N GLY A 301 4.83 -11.14 10.36
CA GLY A 301 5.92 -10.39 9.73
C GLY A 301 6.95 -9.88 10.74
N LYS A 302 6.51 -9.42 11.92
CA LYS A 302 7.42 -9.01 13.01
C LYS A 302 8.16 -10.20 13.62
N HIS A 303 7.57 -11.40 13.66
CA HIS A 303 8.26 -12.63 14.05
C HIS A 303 9.48 -12.90 13.14
N TYR A 304 9.33 -12.71 11.82
CA TYR A 304 10.44 -12.82 10.84
C TYR A 304 11.35 -11.59 10.82
N LYS A 305 11.07 -10.56 11.63
CA LYS A 305 11.79 -9.27 11.65
C LYS A 305 11.74 -8.54 10.31
N LEU A 306 10.70 -8.75 9.53
CA LEU A 306 10.47 -8.07 8.25
C LEU A 306 9.62 -6.81 8.46
N PRO A 307 9.75 -5.78 7.61
CA PRO A 307 8.74 -4.74 7.49
C PRO A 307 7.43 -5.36 7.00
N VAL A 308 6.30 -4.76 7.39
CA VAL A 308 4.98 -5.34 7.14
C VAL A 308 4.09 -4.39 6.38
N TYR A 309 3.48 -4.91 5.32
CA TYR A 309 2.42 -4.30 4.51
C TYR A 309 1.09 -4.96 4.87
N ILE A 310 0.05 -4.19 5.16
CA ILE A 310 -1.31 -4.69 5.39
C ILE A 310 -2.35 -3.82 4.69
N ASN A 311 -3.45 -4.45 4.26
CA ASN A 311 -4.62 -3.78 3.71
C ASN A 311 -5.58 -3.38 4.83
N VAL A 312 -5.47 -2.13 5.29
CA VAL A 312 -6.37 -1.52 6.28
C VAL A 312 -6.59 -0.06 5.96
N GLY A 313 -7.62 0.53 6.49
CA GLY A 313 -8.06 1.87 6.11
C GLY A 313 -8.94 1.87 4.85
N LEU A 314 -9.42 0.70 4.45
CA LEU A 314 -10.25 0.43 3.27
C LEU A 314 -11.74 0.48 3.61
N THR A 315 -12.59 0.34 2.59
CA THR A 315 -14.04 0.30 2.77
C THR A 315 -14.75 -0.50 1.68
N ASP A 316 -15.82 -1.18 2.07
CA ASP A 316 -16.80 -1.76 1.13
C ASP A 316 -17.85 -0.74 0.66
N SER A 317 -17.88 0.46 1.27
CA SER A 317 -18.75 1.54 0.80
C SER A 317 -18.34 2.07 -0.57
N LYS A 318 -19.30 2.66 -1.28
CA LYS A 318 -19.14 3.22 -2.63
C LYS A 318 -18.97 4.73 -2.61
N THR A 319 -19.21 5.35 -1.44
CA THR A 319 -19.21 6.80 -1.24
C THR A 319 -18.57 7.15 0.11
N PRO A 320 -18.04 8.37 0.30
CA PRO A 320 -17.58 8.87 1.60
C PRO A 320 -18.75 9.06 2.59
N ASP A 321 -19.14 8.00 3.26
CA ASP A 321 -20.31 7.95 4.18
C ASP A 321 -19.92 7.39 5.57
N ALA A 322 -20.92 7.11 6.40
CA ALA A 322 -20.73 6.58 7.75
C ALA A 322 -20.09 5.18 7.74
N GLN A 323 -20.44 4.32 6.75
CA GLN A 323 -19.83 3.00 6.60
C GLN A 323 -18.35 3.14 6.29
N ALA A 324 -18.00 3.96 5.32
CA ALA A 324 -16.63 4.22 4.92
C ALA A 324 -15.77 4.74 6.09
N GLY A 325 -16.31 5.68 6.88
CA GLY A 325 -15.64 6.21 8.06
C GLY A 325 -15.41 5.18 9.15
N LEU A 326 -16.41 4.32 9.43
CA LEU A 326 -16.32 3.24 10.40
C LEU A 326 -15.26 2.21 9.99
N GLU A 327 -15.38 1.66 8.79
CA GLU A 327 -14.51 0.60 8.29
C GLU A 327 -13.07 1.06 8.19
N ALA A 328 -12.82 2.21 7.55
CA ALA A 328 -11.49 2.77 7.42
C ALA A 328 -10.88 3.13 8.79
N GLY A 329 -11.65 3.76 9.67
CA GLY A 329 -11.17 4.21 10.98
C GLY A 329 -10.78 3.06 11.90
N VAL A 330 -11.62 2.05 12.03
CA VAL A 330 -11.39 0.92 12.92
C VAL A 330 -10.23 0.06 12.41
N THR A 331 -10.25 -0.32 11.14
CA THR A 331 -9.23 -1.21 10.58
C THR A 331 -7.84 -0.54 10.59
N LEU A 332 -7.76 0.75 10.24
CA LEU A 332 -6.50 1.51 10.25
C LEU A 332 -5.95 1.67 11.68
N ALA A 333 -6.82 1.95 12.67
CA ALA A 333 -6.39 2.05 14.06
C ALA A 333 -5.83 0.72 14.57
N CYS A 334 -6.48 -0.41 14.26
CA CYS A 334 -6.00 -1.75 14.60
C CYS A 334 -4.62 -2.03 13.97
N GLY A 335 -4.45 -1.75 12.68
CA GLY A 335 -3.18 -1.93 11.98
C GLY A 335 -2.05 -1.06 12.53
N ALA A 336 -2.34 0.21 12.82
CA ALA A 336 -1.38 1.13 13.43
C ALA A 336 -0.94 0.65 14.82
N MET A 337 -1.87 0.20 15.66
CA MET A 337 -1.58 -0.37 16.98
C MET A 337 -0.83 -1.71 16.90
N ALA A 338 -1.03 -2.52 15.87
CA ALA A 338 -0.26 -3.73 15.62
C ALA A 338 1.20 -3.41 15.22
N GLY A 339 1.45 -2.24 14.66
CA GLY A 339 2.80 -1.76 14.33
C GLY A 339 3.27 -2.16 12.94
N ALA A 340 2.38 -2.28 11.96
CA ALA A 340 2.75 -2.43 10.55
C ALA A 340 3.52 -1.20 10.03
N ASP A 341 4.22 -1.37 8.92
CA ASP A 341 5.09 -0.35 8.34
C ASP A 341 4.40 0.45 7.24
N ILE A 342 3.41 -0.15 6.55
CA ILE A 342 2.65 0.52 5.51
C ILE A 342 1.19 0.05 5.50
N PHE A 343 0.31 0.98 5.21
CA PHE A 343 -1.13 0.83 5.16
C PHE A 343 -1.62 1.28 3.78
N GLY A 344 -2.10 0.36 3.01
CA GLY A 344 -2.65 0.58 1.66
C GLY A 344 -4.08 0.05 1.64
N HIS A 345 -4.83 0.34 0.74
CA HIS A 345 -4.80 1.06 -0.53
C HIS A 345 -5.79 2.23 -0.49
N MET A 346 -5.38 3.41 -0.04
CA MET A 346 -6.30 4.54 0.12
C MET A 346 -6.88 4.99 -1.23
N GLY A 347 -8.14 5.38 -1.23
CA GLY A 347 -8.89 5.76 -2.41
C GLY A 347 -9.71 4.63 -3.03
N ILE A 348 -9.51 3.38 -2.58
CA ILE A 348 -10.30 2.25 -3.05
C ILE A 348 -11.70 2.27 -2.43
N CYS A 349 -12.69 1.79 -3.16
CA CYS A 349 -14.08 1.69 -2.73
C CYS A 349 -14.79 0.54 -3.43
N GLY A 350 -15.95 0.14 -2.87
CA GLY A 350 -16.82 -0.86 -3.47
C GLY A 350 -16.17 -2.25 -3.59
N MET A 351 -15.54 -2.74 -2.55
CA MET A 351 -14.96 -4.09 -2.51
C MET A 351 -13.86 -4.31 -3.58
N ASP A 352 -12.87 -3.44 -3.65
CA ASP A 352 -11.74 -3.53 -4.59
C ASP A 352 -12.16 -3.44 -6.07
N GLN A 353 -13.22 -2.69 -6.37
CA GLN A 353 -13.74 -2.61 -7.73
C GLN A 353 -13.51 -1.27 -8.41
N ALA A 354 -13.27 -0.23 -7.64
CA ALA A 354 -13.09 1.10 -8.17
C ALA A 354 -12.31 2.01 -7.22
N THR A 355 -11.86 3.13 -7.75
CA THR A 355 -11.22 4.20 -6.98
C THR A 355 -12.01 5.50 -7.07
N SER A 356 -11.93 6.30 -6.01
CA SER A 356 -12.54 7.63 -5.89
C SER A 356 -11.56 8.59 -5.23
N LEU A 357 -11.41 9.77 -5.80
CA LEU A 357 -10.61 10.84 -5.21
C LEU A 357 -11.28 11.45 -3.98
N ASP A 358 -12.60 11.51 -3.93
CA ASP A 358 -13.35 11.95 -2.74
C ASP A 358 -13.12 10.97 -1.57
N MET A 359 -13.07 9.64 -1.85
CA MET A 359 -12.73 8.61 -0.87
C MET A 359 -11.30 8.77 -0.36
N LEU A 360 -10.34 9.04 -1.24
CA LEU A 360 -8.95 9.28 -0.87
C LEU A 360 -8.81 10.46 0.10
N VAL A 361 -9.55 11.55 -0.14
CA VAL A 361 -9.54 12.74 0.72
C VAL A 361 -10.16 12.44 2.08
N MET A 362 -11.25 11.65 2.14
CA MET A 362 -11.82 11.20 3.40
C MET A 362 -10.85 10.32 4.19
N GLN A 363 -10.24 9.33 3.55
CA GLN A 363 -9.30 8.43 4.21
C GLN A 363 -8.03 9.15 4.68
N HIS A 364 -7.60 10.21 3.98
CA HIS A 364 -6.54 11.08 4.47
C HIS A 364 -6.90 11.77 5.79
N GLU A 365 -8.15 12.18 5.98
CA GLU A 365 -8.64 12.70 7.27
C GLU A 365 -8.60 11.63 8.36
N VAL A 366 -9.03 10.39 8.02
CA VAL A 366 -8.95 9.22 8.93
C VAL A 366 -7.50 8.95 9.35
N ILE A 367 -6.53 9.05 8.43
CA ILE A 367 -5.11 8.93 8.77
C ILE A 367 -4.72 9.97 9.83
N GLY A 368 -5.10 11.23 9.64
CA GLY A 368 -4.83 12.30 10.61
C GLY A 368 -5.40 12.01 11.99
N TYR A 369 -6.61 11.48 12.05
CA TYR A 369 -7.26 11.05 13.30
C TYR A 369 -6.48 9.92 13.99
N VAL A 370 -6.11 8.88 13.24
CA VAL A 370 -5.36 7.73 13.76
C VAL A 370 -3.95 8.13 14.18
N GLU A 371 -3.26 9.00 13.44
CA GLU A 371 -1.93 9.49 13.83
C GLU A 371 -1.99 10.28 15.14
N ARG A 372 -3.02 11.10 15.37
CA ARG A 372 -3.20 11.77 16.65
C ARG A 372 -3.45 10.77 17.79
N LEU A 373 -4.27 9.75 17.54
CA LEU A 373 -4.51 8.67 18.49
C LEU A 373 -3.19 7.95 18.85
N MET A 374 -2.36 7.65 17.86
CA MET A 374 -1.07 6.97 18.03
C MET A 374 0.00 7.84 18.69
N ALA A 375 -0.12 9.15 18.66
CA ALA A 375 0.78 10.08 19.35
C ALA A 375 0.68 9.93 20.90
N GLY A 376 -0.48 9.44 21.40
CA GLY A 376 -0.68 9.21 22.82
C GLY A 376 -0.90 10.51 23.60
N ILE A 377 -0.56 10.46 24.90
CA ILE A 377 -0.67 11.56 25.86
C ILE A 377 0.73 11.87 26.36
N GLU A 378 1.10 13.14 26.38
CA GLU A 378 2.34 13.59 27.01
C GLU A 378 2.22 13.48 28.54
N PHE A 379 3.24 12.93 29.17
CA PHE A 379 3.29 12.78 30.63
C PHE A 379 4.54 13.50 31.16
N SER A 380 4.34 14.70 31.67
CA SER A 380 5.35 15.54 32.34
C SER A 380 4.70 16.35 33.45
N ASP A 381 5.50 16.86 34.37
CA ASP A 381 4.98 17.74 35.45
C ASP A 381 4.34 19.00 34.86
N GLU A 382 4.91 19.56 33.81
CA GLU A 382 4.34 20.71 33.08
C GLU A 382 2.98 20.35 32.47
N ALA A 383 2.85 19.17 31.83
CA ALA A 383 1.60 18.70 31.22
C ALA A 383 0.52 18.38 32.28
N ILE A 384 0.90 17.94 33.49
CA ILE A 384 -0.03 17.75 34.63
C ILE A 384 -0.60 19.09 35.08
N GLY A 385 0.21 20.16 35.09
CA GLY A 385 -0.24 21.51 35.35
C GLY A 385 -0.74 21.78 36.76
N LEU A 386 -0.12 21.21 37.82
CA LEU A 386 -0.59 21.39 39.22
C LEU A 386 -0.63 22.83 39.65
N GLU A 387 0.36 23.64 39.23
CA GLU A 387 0.43 25.07 39.58
C GLU A 387 -0.74 25.85 38.98
N VAL A 388 -1.11 25.59 37.73
CA VAL A 388 -2.24 26.27 37.11
C VAL A 388 -3.58 25.78 37.69
N ILE A 389 -3.66 24.50 38.09
CA ILE A 389 -4.84 23.97 38.81
C ILE A 389 -5.03 24.65 40.13
N GLU A 390 -3.94 24.84 40.92
CA GLU A 390 -3.96 25.55 42.18
C GLU A 390 -4.35 27.03 42.00
N GLN A 391 -3.77 27.70 41.00
CA GLN A 391 -4.07 29.08 40.68
C GLN A 391 -5.54 29.33 40.31
N VAL A 392 -6.11 28.44 39.48
CA VAL A 392 -7.50 28.56 39.01
C VAL A 392 -8.50 28.23 40.12
N GLY A 393 -8.20 27.22 40.91
CA GLY A 393 -9.04 26.77 42.01
C GLY A 393 -10.41 26.22 41.59
N PRO A 394 -11.22 25.81 42.58
CA PRO A 394 -12.56 25.24 42.30
C PRO A 394 -13.51 26.27 41.67
N GLY A 395 -14.13 25.92 40.56
CA GLY A 395 -15.13 26.76 39.87
C GLY A 395 -14.57 27.85 38.97
N GLY A 396 -13.22 27.97 38.85
CA GLY A 396 -12.59 28.91 37.95
C GLY A 396 -12.60 28.47 36.47
N THR A 397 -11.89 29.18 35.61
CA THR A 397 -11.75 28.87 34.19
C THR A 397 -10.28 28.76 33.78
N PHE A 398 -9.98 27.83 32.88
CA PHE A 398 -8.65 27.67 32.27
C PHE A 398 -8.52 28.40 30.93
N MET A 399 -9.60 29.01 30.41
CA MET A 399 -9.60 29.60 29.06
C MET A 399 -8.67 30.82 28.95
N ASP A 400 -8.41 31.52 30.01
CA ASP A 400 -7.56 32.71 30.10
C ASP A 400 -6.14 32.41 30.61
N GLN A 401 -5.83 31.15 30.88
CA GLN A 401 -4.54 30.74 31.40
C GLN A 401 -3.48 30.60 30.30
N GLU A 402 -2.25 31.05 30.62
CA GLU A 402 -1.09 30.89 29.71
C GLU A 402 -0.83 29.42 29.37
N HIS A 403 -0.96 28.53 30.34
CA HIS A 403 -0.83 27.07 30.13
C HIS A 403 -1.75 26.59 29.02
N THR A 404 -3.01 27.00 29.01
CA THR A 404 -3.96 26.64 27.95
C THR A 404 -3.50 27.19 26.59
N ALA A 405 -3.06 28.43 26.52
CA ALA A 405 -2.59 29.06 25.28
C ALA A 405 -1.37 28.34 24.68
N LEU A 406 -0.45 27.86 25.53
CA LEU A 406 0.75 27.14 25.12
C LEU A 406 0.48 25.71 24.65
N HIS A 407 -0.50 25.02 25.28
CA HIS A 407 -0.69 23.55 25.09
C HIS A 407 -1.82 23.19 24.14
N PHE A 408 -2.95 23.92 24.06
CA PHE A 408 -4.16 23.45 23.37
C PHE A 408 -3.94 23.09 21.90
N ARG A 409 -3.05 23.80 21.19
CA ARG A 409 -2.76 23.52 19.76
C ARG A 409 -1.92 22.28 19.56
N LYS A 410 -1.13 21.88 20.55
CA LYS A 410 -0.29 20.69 20.55
C LYS A 410 -1.09 19.47 20.98
N GLU A 411 -1.96 19.64 21.99
CA GLU A 411 -2.76 18.57 22.57
C GLU A 411 -3.96 18.19 21.71
N LEU A 412 -4.58 19.13 21.03
CA LEU A 412 -5.78 18.90 20.24
C LEU A 412 -5.43 18.71 18.76
N TRP A 413 -6.06 17.72 18.16
CA TRP A 413 -6.06 17.59 16.72
C TRP A 413 -7.18 18.42 16.11
N PHE A 414 -6.89 19.19 15.06
CA PHE A 414 -7.84 20.05 14.38
C PHE A 414 -8.21 19.41 13.03
N PRO A 415 -9.43 18.89 12.90
CA PRO A 415 -9.89 18.28 11.67
C PRO A 415 -10.07 19.31 10.56
N ARG A 416 -9.94 18.85 9.31
CA ARG A 416 -10.27 19.65 8.12
C ARG A 416 -11.67 19.33 7.61
N LEU A 417 -12.09 18.07 7.72
CA LEU A 417 -13.35 17.56 7.17
C LEU A 417 -14.38 17.25 8.27
N LEU A 418 -13.94 16.75 9.43
CA LEU A 418 -14.83 16.45 10.54
C LEU A 418 -15.39 17.74 11.15
N ASP A 419 -16.69 17.78 11.38
CA ASP A 419 -17.38 18.95 11.93
C ASP A 419 -17.39 18.92 13.45
N ARG A 420 -17.16 20.07 14.06
CA ARG A 420 -17.22 20.31 15.51
C ARG A 420 -18.01 21.56 15.87
N GLN A 421 -18.78 22.08 14.91
CA GLN A 421 -19.59 23.27 15.12
C GLN A 421 -20.84 22.94 15.96
N PHE A 422 -21.37 23.95 16.62
CA PHE A 422 -22.72 23.86 17.17
C PHE A 422 -23.75 23.71 16.04
N TYR A 423 -24.89 23.08 16.35
CA TYR A 423 -25.91 22.72 15.38
C TYR A 423 -26.36 23.91 14.50
N ASP A 424 -26.65 25.06 15.11
CA ASP A 424 -27.09 26.24 14.39
C ASP A 424 -26.03 26.82 13.44
N ALA A 425 -24.76 26.75 13.85
CA ALA A 425 -23.64 27.16 13.01
C ALA A 425 -23.46 26.20 11.82
N TRP A 426 -23.59 24.89 12.05
CA TRP A 426 -23.56 23.89 11.00
C TRP A 426 -24.71 24.08 10.01
N MET A 427 -25.96 24.28 10.50
CA MET A 427 -27.13 24.56 9.67
C MET A 427 -26.91 25.82 8.81
N SER A 428 -26.45 26.92 9.44
CA SER A 428 -26.18 28.18 8.75
C SER A 428 -25.04 28.05 7.72
N GLY A 429 -24.08 27.14 7.96
CA GLY A 429 -22.99 26.79 7.05
C GLY A 429 -23.41 25.89 5.87
N GLY A 430 -24.70 25.58 5.72
CA GLY A 430 -25.25 24.77 4.63
C GLY A 430 -25.40 23.30 4.94
N ALA A 431 -25.27 22.86 6.20
CA ALA A 431 -25.48 21.48 6.69
C ALA A 431 -24.76 20.41 5.86
N LYS A 432 -23.54 20.70 5.43
CA LYS A 432 -22.77 19.87 4.48
C LYS A 432 -22.49 18.47 5.01
N THR A 433 -22.73 17.48 4.17
CA THR A 433 -22.35 16.08 4.42
C THR A 433 -20.86 15.87 4.31
N MET A 434 -20.34 14.73 4.78
CA MET A 434 -18.93 14.35 4.61
C MET A 434 -18.54 14.30 3.12
N ALA A 435 -19.35 13.68 2.28
CA ALA A 435 -19.08 13.57 0.84
C ALA A 435 -18.95 14.96 0.17
N GLN A 436 -19.82 15.91 0.52
CA GLN A 436 -19.72 17.28 0.01
C GLN A 436 -18.43 17.97 0.44
N ARG A 437 -18.03 17.82 1.70
CA ARG A 437 -16.77 18.38 2.21
C ARG A 437 -15.55 17.73 1.56
N CYS A 438 -15.57 16.43 1.33
CA CYS A 438 -14.51 15.74 0.60
C CYS A 438 -14.36 16.27 -0.82
N ARG A 439 -15.47 16.45 -1.53
CA ARG A 439 -15.47 17.00 -2.88
C ARG A 439 -14.91 18.41 -2.94
N GLU A 440 -15.39 19.30 -2.08
CA GLU A 440 -14.91 20.69 -2.00
C GLU A 440 -13.40 20.76 -1.69
N GLU A 441 -12.93 19.93 -0.76
CA GLU A 441 -11.50 19.87 -0.40
C GLU A 441 -10.65 19.31 -1.55
N LYS A 442 -11.10 18.24 -2.21
CA LYS A 442 -10.45 17.71 -3.42
C LYS A 442 -10.30 18.79 -4.48
N GLU A 443 -11.39 19.48 -4.82
CA GLU A 443 -11.38 20.53 -5.83
C GLU A 443 -10.45 21.69 -5.44
N ARG A 444 -10.48 22.10 -4.16
CA ARG A 444 -9.58 23.12 -3.64
C ARG A 444 -8.12 22.70 -3.82
N LEU A 445 -7.75 21.49 -3.39
CA LEU A 445 -6.39 20.96 -3.50
C LEU A 445 -5.92 20.85 -4.95
N LEU A 446 -6.77 20.37 -5.86
CA LEU A 446 -6.45 20.27 -7.28
C LEU A 446 -6.29 21.65 -7.93
N ARG A 447 -7.11 22.64 -7.59
CA ARG A 447 -6.95 24.03 -8.07
C ARG A 447 -5.66 24.67 -7.57
N GLU A 448 -5.35 24.54 -6.28
CA GLU A 448 -4.10 25.06 -5.71
C GLU A 448 -2.88 24.39 -6.33
N SER A 449 -2.94 23.08 -6.54
CA SER A 449 -1.88 22.33 -7.21
C SER A 449 -1.70 22.70 -8.69
N ALA A 450 -2.71 23.24 -9.37
CA ALA A 450 -2.58 23.71 -10.73
C ALA A 450 -1.74 24.99 -10.86
N SER A 451 -1.72 25.82 -9.80
CA SER A 451 -0.97 27.10 -9.77
C SER A 451 0.35 27.03 -9.01
N GLY A 452 0.53 26.04 -8.12
CA GLY A 452 1.70 25.90 -7.23
C GLY A 452 2.03 24.43 -6.95
N GLY A 453 1.80 23.54 -7.92
CA GLY A 453 1.97 22.09 -7.81
C GLY A 453 3.41 21.62 -7.70
N PRO A 454 3.63 20.30 -7.80
CA PRO A 454 4.95 19.71 -7.70
C PRO A 454 5.91 20.30 -8.75
N GLU A 455 7.16 20.47 -8.35
CA GLU A 455 8.21 20.93 -9.26
C GLU A 455 8.20 20.09 -10.56
N PRO A 456 8.14 20.73 -11.75
CA PRO A 456 8.13 20.02 -13.01
C PRO A 456 9.42 19.22 -13.21
N LEU A 457 9.34 18.20 -14.06
CA LEU A 457 10.54 17.48 -14.48
C LEU A 457 11.48 18.43 -15.26
N PRO A 458 12.81 18.30 -15.09
CA PRO A 458 13.74 18.96 -16.00
C PRO A 458 13.46 18.54 -17.45
N GLU A 459 13.48 19.49 -18.39
CA GLU A 459 13.11 19.26 -19.79
C GLU A 459 13.89 18.10 -20.45
N ALA A 460 15.18 17.95 -20.11
CA ALA A 460 16.00 16.86 -20.62
C ALA A 460 15.53 15.49 -20.10
N VAL A 461 15.06 15.42 -18.85
CA VAL A 461 14.52 14.19 -18.25
C VAL A 461 13.16 13.86 -18.87
N ASP A 462 12.30 14.84 -19.05
CA ASP A 462 10.98 14.61 -19.67
C ASP A 462 11.11 14.15 -21.13
N ARG A 463 12.03 14.74 -21.92
CA ARG A 463 12.35 14.24 -23.27
C ARG A 463 12.88 12.80 -23.27
N GLU A 464 13.69 12.42 -22.29
CA GLU A 464 14.17 11.04 -22.18
C GLU A 464 13.03 10.08 -21.82
N ILE A 465 12.11 10.48 -20.93
CA ILE A 465 10.91 9.70 -20.62
C ILE A 465 10.05 9.51 -21.87
N GLU A 466 9.82 10.56 -22.67
CA GLU A 466 9.10 10.44 -23.95
C GLU A 466 9.79 9.47 -24.92
N ARG A 467 11.11 9.52 -25.03
CA ARG A 467 11.88 8.58 -25.84
C ARG A 467 11.70 7.14 -25.38
N LEU A 468 11.73 6.91 -24.06
CA LEU A 468 11.51 5.58 -23.45
C LEU A 468 10.08 5.09 -23.68
N LEU A 469 9.08 5.98 -23.57
CA LEU A 469 7.68 5.66 -23.87
C LEU A 469 7.49 5.27 -25.34
N ALA A 470 8.08 6.02 -26.27
CA ALA A 470 8.00 5.70 -27.69
C ALA A 470 8.65 4.34 -28.01
N ALA A 471 9.79 4.03 -27.39
CA ALA A 471 10.47 2.75 -27.54
C ALA A 471 9.65 1.59 -26.93
N ALA A 472 9.10 1.79 -25.72
CA ALA A 472 8.24 0.81 -25.06
C ALA A 472 6.99 0.50 -25.91
N ARG A 473 6.37 1.54 -26.46
CA ARG A 473 5.20 1.40 -27.31
C ARG A 473 5.52 0.61 -28.59
N ALA A 474 6.61 0.93 -29.26
CA ALA A 474 7.05 0.23 -30.46
C ALA A 474 7.35 -1.24 -30.21
N GLU A 475 7.97 -1.59 -29.07
CA GLU A 475 8.30 -2.97 -28.71
C GLU A 475 7.06 -3.76 -28.26
N LEU A 476 6.20 -3.17 -27.44
CA LEU A 476 5.07 -3.85 -26.82
C LEU A 476 3.83 -3.93 -27.71
N GLU A 477 3.49 -2.86 -28.43
CA GLU A 477 2.34 -2.82 -29.34
C GLU A 477 2.70 -3.40 -30.74
N GLY A 478 3.96 -3.34 -31.16
CA GLY A 478 4.43 -3.88 -32.42
C GLY A 478 4.45 -5.43 -32.50
N GLN A 479 4.30 -6.13 -31.37
CA GLN A 479 4.27 -7.60 -31.32
C GLN A 479 2.90 -8.21 -31.64
N GLY A 480 1.93 -7.42 -32.08
CA GLY A 480 0.74 -7.90 -32.81
C GLY A 480 -0.19 -8.85 -32.04
N LYS A 481 -0.30 -8.81 -30.73
CA LYS A 481 -1.36 -9.50 -30.01
C LYS A 481 -2.60 -8.61 -29.94
N SER A 482 -3.60 -8.93 -30.77
CA SER A 482 -4.88 -8.25 -30.76
C SER A 482 -5.63 -8.51 -29.46
N TRP A 483 -5.57 -7.60 -28.52
CA TRP A 483 -6.34 -7.60 -27.26
C TRP A 483 -7.73 -6.95 -27.38
N ARG A 484 -8.27 -6.91 -28.60
CA ARG A 484 -9.66 -6.53 -28.78
C ARG A 484 -10.54 -7.76 -28.54
N ARG A 485 -11.00 -7.94 -27.31
CA ARG A 485 -12.22 -8.67 -26.97
C ARG A 485 -13.04 -7.90 -25.97
#